data_e249513ba881a521fd9d166a5c749b4b
#
_entry.id   e249513ba881a521fd9d166a5c749b4b
#
_cell.length_a   1.000
_cell.length_b   1.000
_cell.length_c   1.000
_cell.angle_alpha   90.00
_cell.angle_beta   90.00
_cell.angle_gamma   90.00
#
_symmetry.space_group_name_H-M   'P 1'
#
loop_
_entity.id
_entity.type
_entity.pdbx_description
1 polymer ?
#
loop_
_entity_poly.entity_id
_entity_poly.type
_entity_poly.pdbx_seq_one_letter_code
_entity_poly.pdbx_strand_id
1 'polypeptide(L)'
;MTTHCSCRVVLRSRERCVHNQEALRYFLDLERARAARRQGRVLVALVAVKGTGGQLAPPVADGIFGGLWNGLREVDVVGWLCDGRMAGAILTTRARWPTDEEARSIARRLQSAIHATVAADLADRVRVRVIGCRPGNQAA
;
A
#
# COMPACT_ATOMS: atom_id res chain seq x y z
N MET A 1 -20.59 -5.39 -8.28
CA MET A 1 -20.09 -5.25 -7.87
C MET A 1 -19.62 -4.14 -7.55
N THR A 2 -19.33 -3.83 -7.01
CA THR A 2 -18.92 -2.88 -6.55
C THR A 2 -18.02 -2.36 -7.03
N THR A 3 -17.80 -1.91 -7.23
CA THR A 3 -16.99 -1.55 -7.80
C THR A 3 -16.27 -0.61 -7.30
N HIS A 4 -16.33 0.04 -6.72
CA HIS A 4 -15.52 0.98 -6.40
C HIS A 4 -14.98 0.74 -5.15
N CYS A 5 -14.85 1.40 -4.40
CA CYS A 5 -14.12 1.30 -3.22
C CYS A 5 -14.82 0.42 -2.33
N SER A 6 -14.09 -0.42 -1.76
CA SER A 6 -14.65 -1.25 -0.88
C SER A 6 -14.34 -0.49 0.32
N CYS A 7 -14.81 0.59 0.53
CA CYS A 7 -14.45 1.34 1.63
C CYS A 7 -14.92 0.84 2.90
N ARG A 8 -14.07 0.69 3.87
CA ARG A 8 -14.37 0.25 5.09
C ARG A 8 -14.10 1.47 5.82
N VAL A 9 -14.86 2.35 6.09
CA VAL A 9 -14.63 3.56 6.76
C VAL A 9 -14.44 3.45 8.23
N VAL A 10 -13.38 3.94 8.66
CA VAL A 10 -13.11 3.91 10.02
C VAL A 10 -13.31 5.27 10.53
N LEU A 11 -14.23 5.47 11.25
CA LEU A 11 -14.48 6.65 11.70
C LEU A 11 -13.69 7.46 12.45
N ARG A 12 -13.18 7.53 13.31
CA ARG A 12 -12.37 8.25 13.99
C ARG A 12 -12.28 9.54 13.41
N SER A 13 -11.48 10.23 13.31
CA SER A 13 -11.44 11.53 12.89
C SER A 13 -11.26 11.60 11.46
N ARG A 14 -10.72 10.69 10.88
CA ARG A 14 -10.43 10.75 9.56
C ARG A 14 -10.92 9.64 8.88
N GLU A 15 -11.31 9.69 7.74
CA GLU A 15 -11.72 8.59 7.02
C GLU A 15 -10.64 7.77 6.50
N ARG A 16 -10.49 6.59 6.82
CA ARG A 16 -9.51 5.68 6.27
C ARG A 16 -10.26 4.70 5.42
N CYS A 17 -9.91 4.65 4.19
CA CYS A 17 -10.63 3.83 3.22
C CYS A 17 -9.69 2.83 2.56
N VAL A 18 -10.10 1.61 2.42
CA VAL A 18 -9.35 0.60 1.69
C VAL A 18 -9.95 0.53 0.30
N HIS A 19 -9.21 0.96 -0.68
CA HIS A 19 -9.71 0.96 -2.05
C HIS A 19 -9.57 -0.41 -2.67
N ASN A 20 -10.45 -0.76 -3.56
CA ASN A 20 -10.34 -2.03 -4.26
C ASN A 20 -9.26 -1.90 -5.33
N GLN A 21 -8.95 -3.00 -5.98
CA GLN A 21 -7.88 -3.07 -6.94
C GLN A 21 -8.06 -2.06 -8.07
N GLU A 22 -9.25 -1.95 -8.57
CA GLU A 22 -9.51 -1.05 -9.67
C GLU A 22 -9.32 0.41 -9.25
N ALA A 23 -9.82 0.77 -8.10
CA ALA A 23 -9.67 2.13 -7.61
C ALA A 23 -8.22 2.45 -7.29
N LEU A 24 -7.50 1.49 -6.72
CA LEU A 24 -6.11 1.73 -6.39
C LEU A 24 -5.30 1.92 -7.66
N ARG A 25 -5.60 1.16 -8.71
CA ARG A 25 -4.89 1.31 -9.96
C ARG A 25 -5.15 2.69 -10.56
N TYR A 26 -6.36 3.18 -10.42
CA TYR A 26 -6.69 4.50 -10.92
C TYR A 26 -5.87 5.57 -10.20
N PHE A 27 -5.75 5.46 -8.88
CA PHE A 27 -4.95 6.41 -8.14
C PHE A 27 -3.47 6.30 -8.49
N LEU A 28 -3.00 5.09 -8.75
CA LEU A 28 -1.62 4.91 -9.14
C LEU A 28 -1.35 5.61 -10.46
N ASP A 29 -2.27 5.48 -11.41
CA ASP A 29 -2.09 6.12 -12.71
C ASP A 29 -2.07 7.63 -12.56
N LEU A 30 -2.90 8.17 -11.68
CA LEU A 30 -2.91 9.59 -11.45
C LEU A 30 -1.59 10.05 -10.84
N GLU A 31 -1.06 9.30 -9.89
CA GLU A 31 0.18 9.69 -9.25
C GLU A 31 1.35 9.57 -10.21
N ARG A 32 1.32 8.58 -11.08
CA ARG A 32 2.37 8.44 -12.07
C ARG A 32 2.36 9.63 -13.04
N ALA A 33 1.18 10.09 -13.40
CA ALA A 33 1.08 11.24 -14.28
C ALA A 33 1.60 12.49 -13.59
N ARG A 34 1.31 12.63 -12.29
CA ARG A 34 1.82 13.78 -11.56
C ARG A 34 3.32 13.69 -11.40
N ALA A 35 3.85 12.52 -11.16
CA ALA A 35 5.28 12.34 -11.00
C ALA A 35 6.00 12.65 -12.30
N ALA A 36 5.40 12.30 -13.41
CA ALA A 36 6.02 12.58 -14.69
C ALA A 36 6.24 14.07 -14.88
N ARG A 37 5.31 14.89 -14.43
CA ARG A 37 5.47 16.29 -14.57
C ARG A 37 6.54 16.84 -13.67
N ARG A 38 6.91 16.20 -12.61
CA ARG A 38 7.95 16.66 -11.76
C ARG A 38 9.16 15.84 -11.91
N GLN A 39 9.21 14.96 -12.84
CA GLN A 39 10.33 14.06 -13.07
C GLN A 39 10.63 13.27 -11.81
N GLY A 40 9.60 12.87 -11.12
CA GLY A 40 9.77 12.11 -9.91
C GLY A 40 9.39 10.66 -10.10
N ARG A 41 9.29 9.94 -9.01
CA ARG A 41 8.95 8.55 -9.03
C ARG A 41 7.87 8.31 -8.02
N VAL A 42 7.04 7.33 -8.23
CA VAL A 42 6.01 6.96 -7.29
C VAL A 42 6.47 5.71 -6.60
N LEU A 43 6.39 5.67 -5.30
CA LEU A 43 6.71 4.47 -4.56
C LEU A 43 5.43 3.72 -4.27
N VAL A 44 5.50 2.41 -4.39
CA VAL A 44 4.36 1.55 -4.09
C VAL A 44 4.80 0.52 -3.09
N ALA A 45 4.04 0.38 -2.02
CA ALA A 45 4.31 -0.64 -1.02
C ALA A 45 3.46 -1.86 -1.35
N LEU A 46 4.08 -3.03 -1.27
CA LEU A 46 3.37 -4.27 -1.51
C LEU A 46 3.47 -5.11 -0.26
N VAL A 47 2.38 -5.66 0.18
CA VAL A 47 2.36 -6.50 1.36
C VAL A 47 1.82 -7.87 0.99
N ALA A 48 2.64 -8.87 1.14
CA ALA A 48 2.25 -10.24 0.83
C ALA A 48 2.40 -11.10 2.07
N VAL A 49 1.62 -12.14 2.17
CA VAL A 49 1.70 -13.05 3.28
C VAL A 49 2.09 -14.41 2.73
N LYS A 50 3.29 -14.89 3.12
CA LYS A 50 3.76 -16.11 2.64
C LYS A 50 2.94 -17.24 3.07
N GLY A 51 2.73 -18.20 2.25
CA GLY A 51 2.04 -19.43 2.61
C GLY A 51 0.54 -19.40 2.61
N THR A 52 -0.08 -18.29 2.25
CA THR A 52 -1.52 -18.30 2.25
C THR A 52 -2.06 -18.84 0.95
N GLY A 53 -1.36 -18.62 -0.11
CA GLY A 53 -1.79 -19.15 -1.39
C GLY A 53 -3.09 -18.62 -1.93
N GLY A 54 -3.75 -17.77 -1.30
CA GLY A 54 -5.02 -17.31 -1.78
C GLY A 54 -5.49 -16.10 -1.06
N GLN A 55 -6.78 -16.02 -0.81
CA GLN A 55 -7.34 -14.86 -0.20
C GLN A 55 -6.98 -14.73 1.25
N LEU A 56 -6.77 -13.53 1.70
CA LEU A 56 -6.47 -13.26 3.08
C LEU A 56 -7.78 -13.23 3.87
N ALA A 57 -7.77 -13.86 5.00
CA ALA A 57 -8.95 -13.85 5.88
C ALA A 57 -9.17 -12.43 6.37
N PRO A 58 -10.39 -12.03 6.60
CA PRO A 58 -10.68 -10.66 7.02
C PRO A 58 -9.89 -10.17 8.24
N PRO A 59 -9.69 -10.96 9.29
CA PRO A 59 -8.91 -10.45 10.41
C PRO A 59 -7.45 -10.18 10.02
N VAL A 60 -6.92 -10.99 9.11
CA VAL A 60 -5.55 -10.81 8.67
C VAL A 60 -5.47 -9.53 7.86
N ALA A 61 -6.41 -9.33 6.95
CA ALA A 61 -6.44 -8.14 6.13
C ALA A 61 -6.59 -6.89 6.99
N ASP A 62 -7.46 -6.95 7.99
CA ASP A 62 -7.69 -5.81 8.87
C ASP A 62 -6.40 -5.46 9.62
N GLY A 63 -5.66 -6.45 10.06
CA GLY A 63 -4.42 -6.21 10.74
C GLY A 63 -3.38 -5.56 9.84
N ILE A 64 -3.31 -6.03 8.60
CA ILE A 64 -2.36 -5.49 7.65
C ILE A 64 -2.71 -4.04 7.33
N PHE A 65 -3.97 -3.74 7.06
CA PHE A 65 -4.35 -2.38 6.73
C PHE A 65 -4.19 -1.46 7.95
N GLY A 66 -4.47 -1.97 9.14
CA GLY A 66 -4.24 -1.20 10.35
C GLY A 66 -2.79 -0.81 10.49
N GLY A 67 -1.90 -1.75 10.22
CA GLY A 67 -0.47 -1.47 10.30
C GLY A 67 -0.03 -0.49 9.22
N LEU A 68 -0.58 -0.64 8.03
CA LEU A 68 -0.23 0.29 6.96
C LEU A 68 -0.65 1.71 7.35
N TRP A 69 -1.85 1.87 7.85
CA TRP A 69 -2.29 3.20 8.22
C TRP A 69 -1.44 3.79 9.34
N ASN A 70 -0.95 2.95 10.26
CA ASN A 70 -0.12 3.46 11.33
C ASN A 70 1.25 3.89 10.82
N GLY A 71 1.73 3.30 9.77
CA GLY A 71 3.05 3.61 9.27
C GLY A 71 3.08 4.57 8.10
N LEU A 72 1.94 4.97 7.58
CA LEU A 72 1.89 5.84 6.41
C LEU A 72 1.36 7.22 6.77
N ARG A 73 1.49 8.14 5.83
CA ARG A 73 1.00 9.48 6.06
C ARG A 73 -0.43 9.56 5.57
N GLU A 74 -1.13 10.60 6.00
CA GLU A 74 -2.49 10.75 5.59
C GLU A 74 -2.69 10.88 4.13
N VAL A 75 -1.75 11.39 3.42
CA VAL A 75 -1.88 11.57 1.98
C VAL A 75 -1.62 10.31 1.18
N ASP A 76 -1.12 9.29 1.84
CA ASP A 76 -0.85 8.04 1.13
C ASP A 76 -2.15 7.28 0.92
N VAL A 77 -2.24 6.55 -0.17
CA VAL A 77 -3.47 5.86 -0.55
C VAL A 77 -3.31 4.37 -0.33
N VAL A 78 -4.24 3.78 0.38
CA VAL A 78 -4.15 2.38 0.78
C VAL A 78 -5.25 1.57 0.13
N GLY A 79 -4.95 0.38 -0.28
CA GLY A 79 -5.95 -0.48 -0.88
C GLY A 79 -5.40 -1.84 -1.28
N TRP A 80 -6.11 -2.49 -2.17
CA TRP A 80 -5.71 -3.79 -2.65
C TRP A 80 -4.98 -3.67 -3.97
N LEU A 81 -3.79 -4.25 -4.03
CA LEU A 81 -3.09 -4.34 -5.29
C LEU A 81 -3.67 -5.52 -6.05
N CYS A 82 -4.14 -6.51 -5.34
CA CYS A 82 -4.84 -7.63 -5.91
C CYS A 82 -5.95 -7.90 -4.93
N ASP A 83 -7.21 -7.76 -5.36
CA ASP A 83 -8.35 -7.85 -4.46
C ASP A 83 -8.33 -9.08 -3.59
N GLY A 84 -8.36 -8.85 -2.28
CA GLY A 84 -8.42 -9.93 -1.33
C GLY A 84 -7.13 -10.70 -1.13
N ARG A 85 -6.10 -10.42 -1.92
CA ARG A 85 -4.88 -11.17 -1.82
C ARG A 85 -3.63 -10.39 -1.51
N MET A 86 -3.50 -9.22 -2.02
CA MET A 86 -2.29 -8.46 -1.78
C MET A 86 -2.63 -7.03 -1.47
N ALA A 87 -2.31 -6.60 -0.28
CA ALA A 87 -2.55 -5.23 0.13
C ALA A 87 -1.41 -4.34 -0.34
N GLY A 88 -1.66 -3.08 -0.43
CA GLY A 88 -0.62 -2.17 -0.83
C GLY A 88 -0.97 -0.72 -0.56
N ALA A 89 -0.05 0.12 -0.93
CA ALA A 89 -0.25 1.55 -0.75
C ALA A 89 0.55 2.31 -1.78
N ILE A 90 0.03 3.45 -2.17
CA ILE A 90 0.72 4.35 -3.06
C ILE A 90 1.25 5.46 -2.20
N LEU A 91 2.56 5.64 -2.18
CA LEU A 91 3.17 6.64 -1.36
C LEU A 91 3.41 7.88 -2.18
N THR A 92 2.81 8.97 -1.73
CA THR A 92 2.96 10.20 -2.44
C THR A 92 4.27 10.81 -2.04
N THR A 93 5.13 11.08 -2.96
CA THR A 93 6.39 11.65 -2.60
C THR A 93 6.34 13.09 -2.90
N ARG A 94 7.04 13.87 -2.13
CA ARG A 94 7.06 15.17 -2.41
C ARG A 94 8.25 15.58 -3.05
N ALA A 95 9.30 15.16 -2.88
CA ALA A 95 10.47 15.66 -3.40
C ALA A 95 10.87 15.00 -4.59
N ARG A 96 12.06 14.87 -4.90
CA ARG A 96 12.51 14.26 -6.03
C ARG A 96 12.60 12.86 -5.95
N TRP A 97 13.35 12.22 -6.65
CA TRP A 97 13.49 10.79 -6.68
C TRP A 97 13.87 10.23 -5.34
N PRO A 98 13.09 9.38 -4.77
CA PRO A 98 13.49 8.71 -3.55
C PRO A 98 14.59 7.72 -3.87
N THR A 99 15.49 7.56 -2.95
CA THR A 99 16.60 6.64 -3.14
C THR A 99 16.16 5.23 -2.76
N ASP A 100 16.95 4.27 -3.18
CA ASP A 100 16.66 2.89 -2.82
C ASP A 100 16.75 2.71 -1.32
N GLU A 101 17.63 3.44 -0.67
CA GLU A 101 17.73 3.35 0.74
C GLU A 101 16.51 3.91 1.42
N GLU A 102 15.95 4.97 0.92
CA GLU A 102 14.72 5.49 1.47
C GLU A 102 13.60 4.49 1.31
N ALA A 103 13.53 3.83 0.15
CA ALA A 103 12.50 2.83 -0.08
C ALA A 103 12.66 1.68 0.91
N ARG A 104 13.89 1.24 1.16
CA ARG A 104 14.10 0.15 2.11
C ARG A 104 13.76 0.59 3.53
N SER A 105 14.04 1.81 3.86
CA SER A 105 13.74 2.32 5.18
C SER A 105 12.23 2.36 5.41
N ILE A 106 11.50 2.78 4.39
CA ILE A 106 10.05 2.80 4.49
C ILE A 106 9.52 1.38 4.62
N ALA A 107 10.09 0.45 3.85
CA ALA A 107 9.64 -0.93 3.93
C ALA A 107 9.84 -1.50 5.34
N ARG A 108 10.97 -1.20 5.97
CA ARG A 108 11.21 -1.69 7.31
C ARG A 108 10.24 -1.07 8.31
N ARG A 109 9.94 0.20 8.14
CA ARG A 109 9.01 0.85 9.03
C ARG A 109 7.61 0.26 8.88
N LEU A 110 7.19 0.00 7.67
CA LEU A 110 5.88 -0.59 7.44
C LEU A 110 5.83 -2.03 7.94
N GLN A 111 6.91 -2.76 7.77
CA GLN A 111 6.98 -4.13 8.26
C GLN A 111 6.81 -4.14 9.77
N SER A 112 7.46 -3.25 10.46
CA SER A 112 7.34 -3.16 11.90
C SER A 112 5.93 -2.76 12.31
N ALA A 113 5.34 -1.82 11.63
CA ALA A 113 4.00 -1.36 11.96
C ALA A 113 3.00 -2.49 11.78
N ILE A 114 3.16 -3.28 10.74
CA ILE A 114 2.24 -4.39 10.49
C ILE A 114 2.46 -5.50 11.52
N HIS A 115 3.72 -5.75 11.90
CA HIS A 115 3.99 -6.76 12.89
C HIS A 115 3.27 -6.44 14.20
N ALA A 116 3.04 -5.20 14.48
CA ALA A 116 2.39 -4.81 15.71
C ALA A 116 0.87 -4.97 15.65
N THR A 117 0.32 -5.19 14.49
CA THR A 117 -1.14 -5.26 14.35
C THR A 117 -1.65 -6.62 13.87
N VAL A 118 -0.77 -7.55 13.54
CA VAL A 118 -1.22 -8.86 13.11
C VAL A 118 -0.85 -9.87 14.18
N ALA A 119 -1.45 -11.03 14.13
CA ALA A 119 -1.17 -12.08 15.11
C ALA A 119 0.28 -12.51 15.02
N ALA A 120 0.85 -12.87 16.13
CA ALA A 120 2.27 -13.18 16.20
C ALA A 120 2.69 -14.28 15.22
N ASP A 121 1.88 -15.29 15.08
CA ASP A 121 2.26 -16.38 14.19
C ASP A 121 2.21 -15.97 12.74
N LEU A 122 1.54 -14.84 12.45
CA LEU A 122 1.45 -14.44 11.11
C LEU A 122 2.52 -13.42 10.82
N ALA A 123 2.98 -12.71 11.79
CA ALA A 123 3.95 -11.65 11.59
C ALA A 123 5.18 -12.11 10.83
N ASP A 124 5.63 -13.33 11.10
CA ASP A 124 6.81 -13.83 10.44
C ASP A 124 6.58 -14.13 8.96
N ARG A 125 5.36 -14.22 8.54
CA ARG A 125 5.07 -14.54 7.16
C ARG A 125 4.73 -13.30 6.33
N VAL A 126 4.65 -12.16 6.96
CA VAL A 126 4.35 -10.94 6.23
C VAL A 126 5.63 -10.39 5.61
N ARG A 127 5.54 -10.02 4.36
CA ARG A 127 6.67 -9.43 3.66
C ARG A 127 6.25 -8.13 3.03
N VAL A 128 6.98 -7.10 3.32
CA VAL A 128 6.69 -5.77 2.78
C VAL A 128 7.81 -5.37 1.84
N ARG A 129 7.46 -4.92 0.66
CA ARG A 129 8.44 -4.41 -0.28
C ARG A 129 7.97 -3.06 -0.74
N VAL A 130 8.89 -2.17 -0.98
CA VAL A 130 8.56 -0.85 -1.52
C VAL A 130 9.35 -0.71 -2.79
N ILE A 131 8.66 -0.49 -3.88
CA ILE A 131 9.31 -0.38 -5.18
C ILE A 131 8.96 0.95 -5.81
N GLY A 132 9.80 1.41 -6.70
CA GLY A 132 9.56 2.65 -7.41
C GLY A 132 8.97 2.37 -8.77
N CYS A 133 7.91 3.08 -9.10
CA CYS A 133 7.30 2.96 -10.40
C CYS A 133 7.71 4.13 -11.23
N ARG A 134 8.07 3.87 -12.49
CA ARG A 134 8.45 4.94 -13.34
C ARG A 134 7.27 5.80 -13.66
N PRO A 135 7.49 7.03 -13.83
CA PRO A 135 6.39 7.90 -14.16
C PRO A 135 5.94 7.65 -15.57
N GLY A 136 4.76 7.88 -15.78
CA GLY A 136 4.36 7.70 -17.11
C GLY A 136 4.30 6.41 -17.67
N ASN A 137 4.52 6.20 -18.55
CA ASN A 137 4.48 5.07 -19.16
C ASN A 137 4.94 4.00 -18.97
N GLN A 138 5.15 3.51 -19.09
CA GLN A 138 5.54 2.62 -19.09
C GLN A 138 5.78 1.68 -19.19
N ALA A 139 5.59 1.37 -19.23
CA ALA A 139 5.72 0.63 -19.38
C ALA A 139 6.12 -0.20 -19.50
N ALA A 140 6.19 -0.55 -19.46
CA ALA A 140 6.59 -1.30 -19.51
C ALA A 140 6.89 -1.75 -19.51
#